data_23544a2ad363f3e391543d58d76eb05e
#
_entry.id   23544a2ad363f3e391543d58d76eb05e
#
_cell.length_a   1.000
_cell.length_b   1.000
_cell.length_c   1.000
_cell.angle_alpha   90.00
_cell.angle_beta   90.00
_cell.angle_gamma   90.00
#
_symmetry.space_group_name_H-M   'P 1'
#
loop_
_entity.id
_entity.type
_entity.pdbx_description
1 polymer ?
#
loop_
_entity_poly.entity_id
_entity_poly.type
_entity_poly.pdbx_seq_one_letter_code
_entity_poly.pdbx_strand_id
1 'polypeptide(L)'
;GWFKVVSAEYLNYDKYNDDEDAWYYADGSGNLYAGEFKTIKGKKYAFRNDGRMLTGLKFILEDDDNDNLTVYADDDGTYNFDNEDDFLDNAVAFYEPGGYKCYYFGGGDDGAMRTNKTTVEIDGENHNFYFEKSGSKKGAGVTGEKDDKLYQSGMLLKADSDDKYVVVDKTTKYTTNAAGEKVLDYVTYNKLDDAKEFMAQDDVLESNTAVDADGKIDLGNNNKKKAEDISEAYTIGYKAYGSSDMTTHEYFLVNTSGKVIDNRGKNKDGSDYY
;
A
#
# COMPACT_ATOMS: atom_id res chain seq x y z
N GLY A 1 21.19 -24.54 -12.41
CA GLY A 1 20.71 -23.68 -13.50
C GLY A 1 19.21 -23.59 -13.51
N TRP A 2 18.69 -22.71 -14.34
CA TRP A 2 17.24 -22.51 -14.53
C TRP A 2 16.62 -23.67 -15.29
N PHE A 3 15.43 -24.10 -14.90
CA PHE A 3 14.57 -24.99 -15.64
C PHE A 3 13.10 -24.73 -15.31
N LYS A 4 12.23 -25.05 -16.27
CA LYS A 4 10.79 -24.87 -16.16
C LYS A 4 10.12 -26.24 -16.04
N VAL A 5 9.24 -26.37 -15.06
CA VAL A 5 8.38 -27.54 -14.94
C VAL A 5 7.00 -27.13 -15.43
N VAL A 6 6.48 -27.88 -16.39
CA VAL A 6 5.13 -27.69 -16.92
C VAL A 6 4.19 -28.66 -16.23
N SER A 7 2.97 -28.22 -15.97
CA SER A 7 1.94 -29.10 -15.42
C SER A 7 1.64 -30.25 -16.38
N ALA A 8 1.46 -31.44 -15.85
CA ALA A 8 1.19 -32.64 -16.64
C ALA A 8 -0.19 -33.18 -16.26
N GLU A 9 -1.20 -32.86 -17.06
CA GLU A 9 -2.61 -33.22 -16.86
C GLU A 9 -2.89 -34.70 -16.53
N TYR A 10 -1.96 -35.61 -16.90
CA TYR A 10 -2.09 -37.06 -16.72
C TYR A 10 -1.34 -37.60 -15.50
N LEU A 11 -0.65 -36.78 -14.72
CA LEU A 11 0.21 -37.28 -13.62
C LEU A 11 -0.43 -37.31 -12.24
N ASN A 12 -1.45 -36.68 -11.98
CA ASN A 12 -2.29 -36.70 -10.78
C ASN A 12 -3.07 -35.38 -10.70
N TYR A 13 -4.30 -35.46 -11.10
CA TYR A 13 -5.16 -34.29 -11.26
C TYR A 13 -5.23 -33.42 -10.00
N ASP A 14 -5.43 -34.05 -8.84
CA ASP A 14 -5.60 -33.34 -7.57
C ASP A 14 -4.31 -32.69 -7.05
N LYS A 15 -3.16 -33.07 -7.57
CA LYS A 15 -1.86 -32.58 -7.09
C LYS A 15 -1.11 -31.69 -8.06
N TYR A 16 -1.37 -31.81 -9.36
CA TYR A 16 -0.58 -31.16 -10.41
C TYR A 16 -1.39 -30.34 -11.39
N ASN A 17 -2.71 -30.37 -11.30
CA ASN A 17 -3.59 -29.71 -12.28
C ASN A 17 -3.88 -28.26 -11.95
N ASP A 18 -3.72 -27.87 -10.69
CA ASP A 18 -3.85 -26.49 -10.25
C ASP A 18 -2.51 -25.73 -10.35
N ASP A 19 -1.47 -26.42 -10.81
CA ASP A 19 -0.13 -25.85 -10.87
C ASP A 19 0.13 -25.24 -12.25
N GLU A 20 0.19 -23.91 -12.28
CA GLU A 20 0.77 -23.17 -13.39
C GLU A 20 2.22 -23.62 -13.64
N ASP A 21 2.67 -23.48 -14.87
CA ASP A 21 4.08 -23.66 -15.24
C ASP A 21 4.99 -22.85 -14.30
N ALA A 22 5.96 -23.50 -13.69
CA ALA A 22 6.83 -22.86 -12.71
C ALA A 22 8.30 -22.96 -13.05
N TRP A 23 9.03 -21.89 -12.77
CA TRP A 23 10.48 -21.85 -12.86
C TRP A 23 11.14 -22.22 -11.54
N TYR A 24 12.22 -23.00 -11.67
CA TYR A 24 13.08 -23.42 -10.57
C TYR A 24 14.54 -23.11 -10.89
N TYR A 25 15.36 -23.03 -9.85
CA TYR A 25 16.80 -22.93 -10.02
C TYR A 25 17.53 -23.94 -9.15
N ALA A 26 18.38 -24.74 -9.77
CA ALA A 26 19.28 -25.64 -9.07
C ALA A 26 20.72 -25.09 -9.04
N ASP A 27 21.39 -25.24 -7.92
CA ASP A 27 22.82 -24.93 -7.78
C ASP A 27 23.71 -25.88 -8.56
N GLY A 28 25.05 -25.74 -8.45
CA GLY A 28 26.00 -26.58 -9.12
C GLY A 28 26.01 -28.05 -8.61
N SER A 29 25.43 -28.32 -7.47
CA SER A 29 25.28 -29.65 -6.85
C SER A 29 23.92 -30.29 -7.09
N GLY A 30 23.02 -29.56 -7.77
CA GLY A 30 21.68 -30.04 -8.07
C GLY A 30 20.64 -29.72 -6.98
N ASN A 31 21.00 -28.99 -5.94
CA ASN A 31 20.03 -28.56 -4.90
C ASN A 31 19.18 -27.39 -5.39
N LEU A 32 17.87 -27.46 -5.14
CA LEU A 32 16.95 -26.36 -5.44
C LEU A 32 17.07 -25.25 -4.41
N TYR A 33 17.02 -24.01 -4.87
CA TYR A 33 16.75 -22.90 -3.97
C TYR A 33 15.27 -22.92 -3.58
N ALA A 34 14.98 -22.85 -2.30
CA ALA A 34 13.63 -22.92 -1.75
C ALA A 34 13.54 -22.12 -0.45
N GLY A 35 12.45 -21.36 -0.28
CA GLY A 35 12.18 -20.57 0.93
C GLY A 35 13.17 -19.42 1.17
N GLU A 36 13.82 -18.92 0.12
CA GLU A 36 14.90 -17.93 0.28
C GLU A 36 14.94 -16.90 -0.85
N PHE A 37 15.53 -15.74 -0.55
CA PHE A 37 16.01 -14.83 -1.58
C PHE A 37 17.35 -15.29 -2.14
N LYS A 38 17.55 -15.18 -3.45
CA LYS A 38 18.82 -15.54 -4.10
C LYS A 38 19.23 -14.53 -5.17
N THR A 39 20.49 -14.15 -5.15
CA THR A 39 21.07 -13.36 -6.24
C THR A 39 21.69 -14.28 -7.27
N ILE A 40 21.16 -14.24 -8.49
CA ILE A 40 21.59 -15.05 -9.62
C ILE A 40 21.98 -14.11 -10.76
N LYS A 41 23.24 -14.15 -11.18
CA LYS A 41 23.79 -13.27 -12.24
C LYS A 41 23.45 -11.78 -12.04
N GLY A 42 23.55 -11.32 -10.79
CA GLY A 42 23.32 -9.91 -10.42
C GLY A 42 21.86 -9.48 -10.25
N LYS A 43 20.90 -10.35 -10.49
CA LYS A 43 19.47 -10.12 -10.22
C LYS A 43 19.04 -10.89 -8.99
N LYS A 44 18.20 -10.28 -8.14
CA LYS A 44 17.64 -10.95 -6.94
C LYS A 44 16.31 -11.59 -7.30
N TYR A 45 16.12 -12.81 -6.87
CA TYR A 45 14.91 -13.62 -7.02
C TYR A 45 14.46 -14.10 -5.66
N ALA A 46 13.23 -14.55 -5.56
CA ALA A 46 12.71 -15.25 -4.40
C ALA A 46 12.08 -16.58 -4.81
N PHE A 47 12.21 -17.57 -3.95
CA PHE A 47 11.69 -18.91 -4.16
C PHE A 47 10.78 -19.31 -3.00
N ARG A 48 9.64 -19.91 -3.32
CA ARG A 48 8.74 -20.50 -2.32
C ARG A 48 9.40 -21.69 -1.64
N ASN A 49 8.80 -22.16 -0.54
CA ASN A 49 9.30 -23.35 0.18
C ASN A 49 9.30 -24.63 -0.67
N ASP A 50 8.49 -24.70 -1.71
CA ASP A 50 8.44 -25.77 -2.68
C ASP A 50 9.46 -25.61 -3.85
N GLY A 51 10.23 -24.51 -3.83
CA GLY A 51 11.25 -24.19 -4.84
C GLY A 51 10.75 -23.39 -6.02
N ARG A 52 9.48 -23.07 -6.13
CA ARG A 52 8.94 -22.27 -7.23
C ARG A 52 9.44 -20.82 -7.14
N MET A 53 9.92 -20.28 -8.26
CA MET A 53 10.27 -18.87 -8.38
C MET A 53 9.04 -18.01 -8.26
N LEU A 54 9.11 -16.97 -7.43
CA LEU A 54 8.04 -15.98 -7.30
C LEU A 54 8.01 -15.01 -8.48
N THR A 55 6.81 -14.65 -8.91
CA THR A 55 6.51 -13.61 -9.90
C THR A 55 5.39 -12.71 -9.41
N GLY A 56 5.23 -11.54 -10.02
CA GLY A 56 4.17 -10.59 -9.65
C GLY A 56 4.39 -9.88 -8.31
N LEU A 57 3.33 -9.29 -7.78
CA LEU A 57 3.30 -8.70 -6.42
C LEU A 57 3.18 -9.81 -5.39
N LYS A 58 4.04 -9.77 -4.37
CA LYS A 58 4.00 -10.72 -3.25
C LYS A 58 4.26 -10.02 -1.92
N PHE A 59 3.50 -10.40 -0.90
CA PHE A 59 3.76 -10.02 0.47
C PHE A 59 4.60 -11.12 1.13
N ILE A 60 5.76 -10.73 1.66
CA ILE A 60 6.76 -11.65 2.19
C ILE A 60 7.16 -11.20 3.59
N LEU A 61 7.13 -12.14 4.53
CA LEU A 61 7.75 -12.03 5.84
C LEU A 61 9.10 -12.75 5.78
N GLU A 62 10.16 -12.02 6.11
CA GLU A 62 11.49 -12.58 6.28
C GLU A 62 11.66 -13.01 7.74
N ASP A 63 12.10 -14.23 7.96
CA ASP A 63 12.47 -14.71 9.28
C ASP A 63 13.90 -14.26 9.57
N ASP A 64 14.07 -13.42 10.59
CA ASP A 64 15.38 -12.85 10.95
C ASP A 64 16.37 -13.91 11.46
N ASP A 65 15.89 -15.09 11.92
CA ASP A 65 16.73 -16.12 12.54
C ASP A 65 17.33 -17.12 11.55
N ASN A 66 16.73 -17.31 10.36
CA ASN A 66 17.12 -18.41 9.46
C ASN A 66 17.03 -18.09 7.95
N ASP A 67 16.89 -16.85 7.56
CA ASP A 67 16.73 -16.39 6.16
C ASP A 67 15.55 -17.04 5.40
N ASN A 68 14.63 -17.70 6.10
CA ASN A 68 13.45 -18.29 5.48
C ASN A 68 12.42 -17.23 5.13
N LEU A 69 11.70 -17.47 4.03
CA LEU A 69 10.63 -16.63 3.58
C LEU A 69 9.27 -17.27 3.88
N THR A 70 8.37 -16.50 4.46
CA THR A 70 6.95 -16.82 4.44
C THR A 70 6.27 -15.91 3.43
N VAL A 71 5.74 -16.51 2.37
CA VAL A 71 4.95 -15.79 1.35
C VAL A 71 3.52 -15.82 1.81
N TYR A 72 2.88 -14.65 1.88
CA TYR A 72 1.44 -14.62 2.08
C TYR A 72 0.79 -15.17 0.82
N ALA A 73 0.04 -16.22 0.99
CA ALA A 73 -0.65 -16.93 -0.06
C ALA A 73 -2.04 -17.32 0.47
N ASP A 74 -3.01 -17.37 -0.42
CA ASP A 74 -4.27 -18.06 -0.17
C ASP A 74 -4.06 -19.60 -0.19
N ASP A 75 -5.15 -20.34 -0.04
CA ASP A 75 -5.11 -21.81 0.00
C ASP A 75 -4.51 -22.43 -1.28
N ASP A 76 -4.58 -21.71 -2.41
CA ASP A 76 -4.02 -22.14 -3.71
C ASP A 76 -2.54 -21.75 -3.89
N GLY A 77 -1.99 -20.99 -2.94
CA GLY A 77 -0.59 -20.55 -2.98
C GLY A 77 -0.31 -19.40 -3.94
N THR A 78 -1.35 -18.81 -4.53
CA THR A 78 -1.29 -17.59 -5.33
C THR A 78 -2.27 -16.57 -4.76
N TYR A 79 -1.80 -15.37 -4.49
CA TYR A 79 -2.66 -14.27 -4.16
C TYR A 79 -2.62 -13.27 -5.31
N ASN A 80 -3.74 -13.08 -5.98
CA ASN A 80 -3.95 -12.09 -7.02
C ASN A 80 -4.93 -11.06 -6.51
N PHE A 81 -4.61 -9.78 -6.68
CA PHE A 81 -5.48 -8.69 -6.27
C PHE A 81 -6.48 -8.39 -7.37
N ASP A 82 -7.77 -8.33 -7.01
CA ASP A 82 -8.85 -8.11 -7.96
C ASP A 82 -8.89 -6.66 -8.49
N ASN A 83 -8.42 -5.71 -7.69
CA ASN A 83 -8.37 -4.29 -8.05
C ASN A 83 -7.48 -3.50 -7.06
N GLU A 84 -7.45 -2.16 -7.19
CA GLU A 84 -6.70 -1.27 -6.31
C GLU A 84 -7.16 -1.35 -4.85
N ASP A 85 -8.47 -1.36 -4.62
CA ASP A 85 -9.04 -1.36 -3.27
C ASP A 85 -8.73 -2.67 -2.55
N ASP A 86 -8.87 -3.81 -3.25
CA ASP A 86 -8.48 -5.11 -2.73
C ASP A 86 -6.99 -5.14 -2.36
N PHE A 87 -6.12 -4.58 -3.21
CA PHE A 87 -4.70 -4.46 -2.88
C PHE A 87 -4.50 -3.62 -1.61
N LEU A 88 -5.13 -2.45 -1.50
CA LEU A 88 -4.91 -1.54 -0.37
C LEU A 88 -5.45 -2.10 0.94
N ASP A 89 -6.62 -2.71 0.93
CA ASP A 89 -7.22 -3.35 2.11
C ASP A 89 -6.31 -4.47 2.64
N ASN A 90 -5.83 -5.32 1.75
CA ASN A 90 -4.90 -6.40 2.12
C ASN A 90 -3.52 -5.85 2.50
N ALA A 91 -3.01 -4.83 1.81
CA ALA A 91 -1.71 -4.23 2.12
C ALA A 91 -1.69 -3.66 3.54
N VAL A 92 -2.76 -2.99 3.98
CA VAL A 92 -2.89 -2.51 5.36
C VAL A 92 -2.92 -3.68 6.34
N ALA A 93 -3.75 -4.69 6.08
CA ALA A 93 -3.90 -5.85 6.96
C ALA A 93 -2.60 -6.65 7.12
N PHE A 94 -1.82 -6.82 6.04
CA PHE A 94 -0.55 -7.57 6.09
C PHE A 94 0.59 -6.77 6.71
N TYR A 95 0.57 -5.46 6.55
CA TYR A 95 1.60 -4.59 7.13
C TYR A 95 1.49 -4.51 8.65
N GLU A 96 0.27 -4.59 9.20
CA GLU A 96 0.00 -4.43 10.62
C GLU A 96 0.80 -5.44 11.47
N PRO A 97 0.27 -6.40 12.16
CA PRO A 97 1.03 -7.13 13.19
C PRO A 97 2.04 -8.14 12.62
N GLY A 98 1.95 -8.47 11.33
CA GLY A 98 2.77 -9.54 10.74
C GLY A 98 4.11 -9.09 10.18
N GLY A 99 4.31 -7.79 9.94
CA GLY A 99 5.57 -7.27 9.37
C GLY A 99 5.83 -7.68 7.92
N TYR A 100 4.83 -8.11 7.17
CA TYR A 100 4.96 -8.45 5.76
C TYR A 100 5.35 -7.22 4.94
N LYS A 101 6.29 -7.41 4.01
CA LYS A 101 6.72 -6.40 3.04
C LYS A 101 6.27 -6.80 1.66
N CYS A 102 5.79 -5.84 0.88
CA CYS A 102 5.43 -6.06 -0.52
C CYS A 102 6.67 -6.02 -1.40
N TYR A 103 6.79 -6.98 -2.32
CA TYR A 103 7.84 -7.04 -3.35
C TYR A 103 7.19 -7.26 -4.71
N TYR A 104 7.87 -6.81 -5.76
CA TYR A 104 7.45 -7.07 -7.13
C TYR A 104 8.56 -7.77 -7.91
N PHE A 105 8.24 -8.95 -8.45
CA PHE A 105 9.17 -9.82 -9.16
C PHE A 105 8.96 -9.83 -10.68
N GLY A 106 8.42 -8.74 -11.22
CA GLY A 106 8.05 -8.68 -12.63
C GLY A 106 6.84 -9.55 -12.96
N GLY A 107 6.44 -9.52 -14.22
CA GLY A 107 5.33 -10.34 -14.73
C GLY A 107 5.83 -11.56 -15.53
N GLY A 108 4.97 -12.55 -15.68
CA GLY A 108 5.24 -13.75 -16.45
C GLY A 108 6.47 -14.53 -15.97
N ASP A 109 7.35 -14.85 -16.88
CA ASP A 109 8.54 -15.69 -16.61
C ASP A 109 9.77 -14.90 -16.10
N ASP A 110 9.66 -13.60 -15.79
CA ASP A 110 10.85 -12.78 -15.45
C ASP A 110 11.37 -13.09 -14.04
N GLY A 111 10.53 -13.04 -13.01
CA GLY A 111 10.86 -13.35 -11.61
C GLY A 111 11.91 -12.46 -10.95
N ALA A 112 12.52 -11.52 -11.68
CA ALA A 112 13.54 -10.64 -11.11
C ALA A 112 12.93 -9.53 -10.27
N MET A 113 13.39 -9.41 -9.02
CA MET A 113 12.93 -8.37 -8.09
C MET A 113 13.15 -6.96 -8.65
N ARG A 114 12.12 -6.16 -8.64
CA ARG A 114 12.15 -4.76 -9.06
C ARG A 114 12.49 -3.83 -7.90
N THR A 115 13.06 -2.70 -8.26
CA THR A 115 13.40 -1.61 -7.33
C THR A 115 13.08 -0.28 -7.98
N ASN A 116 12.96 0.79 -7.17
CA ASN A 116 12.66 2.14 -7.66
C ASN A 116 11.19 2.29 -8.14
N LYS A 117 10.92 3.35 -8.87
CA LYS A 117 9.60 3.60 -9.48
C LYS A 117 9.32 2.53 -10.53
N THR A 118 8.21 1.88 -10.39
CA THR A 118 7.80 0.75 -11.24
C THR A 118 6.30 0.85 -11.50
N THR A 119 5.88 0.62 -12.72
CA THR A 119 4.46 0.43 -13.03
C THR A 119 4.11 -1.04 -12.86
N VAL A 120 3.06 -1.30 -12.14
CA VAL A 120 2.52 -2.65 -11.90
C VAL A 120 1.08 -2.68 -12.37
N GLU A 121 0.72 -3.70 -13.13
CA GLU A 121 -0.65 -3.93 -13.56
C GLU A 121 -1.37 -4.77 -12.49
N ILE A 122 -2.56 -4.32 -12.11
CA ILE A 122 -3.50 -5.04 -11.26
C ILE A 122 -4.83 -5.03 -12.01
N ASP A 123 -5.38 -6.19 -12.32
CA ASP A 123 -6.64 -6.36 -13.07
C ASP A 123 -6.74 -5.49 -14.34
N GLY A 124 -5.67 -5.44 -15.12
CA GLY A 124 -5.61 -4.66 -16.38
C GLY A 124 -5.37 -3.16 -16.19
N GLU A 125 -5.33 -2.66 -14.98
CA GLU A 125 -5.03 -1.25 -14.68
C GLU A 125 -3.60 -1.04 -14.21
N ASN A 126 -3.00 0.08 -14.64
CA ASN A 126 -1.62 0.42 -14.33
C ASN A 126 -1.52 1.30 -13.09
N HIS A 127 -0.86 0.80 -12.05
CA HIS A 127 -0.59 1.52 -10.80
C HIS A 127 0.88 1.85 -10.66
N ASN A 128 1.16 3.01 -10.05
CA ASN A 128 2.53 3.45 -9.80
C ASN A 128 3.01 2.95 -8.44
N PHE A 129 4.14 2.27 -8.43
CA PHE A 129 4.77 1.76 -7.22
C PHE A 129 6.16 2.37 -7.01
N TYR A 130 6.58 2.38 -5.76
CA TYR A 130 7.96 2.67 -5.38
C TYR A 130 8.51 1.57 -4.48
N PHE A 131 9.56 0.90 -4.95
CA PHE A 131 10.29 -0.12 -4.19
C PHE A 131 11.67 0.42 -3.79
N GLU A 132 12.12 0.12 -2.57
CA GLU A 132 13.39 0.62 -2.07
C GLU A 132 14.56 0.21 -2.96
N LYS A 133 15.45 1.17 -3.25
CA LYS A 133 16.55 0.98 -4.20
C LYS A 133 17.72 0.20 -3.61
N SER A 134 17.95 0.33 -2.30
CA SER A 134 19.16 -0.14 -1.63
C SER A 134 18.95 -0.35 -0.13
N GLY A 135 19.99 -0.83 0.55
CA GLY A 135 19.98 -1.08 1.99
C GLY A 135 19.29 -2.39 2.35
N SER A 136 19.02 -2.58 3.63
CA SER A 136 18.36 -3.79 4.17
C SER A 136 16.95 -3.98 3.64
N LYS A 137 16.29 -2.90 3.24
CA LYS A 137 14.92 -2.91 2.69
C LYS A 137 14.88 -2.95 1.16
N LYS A 138 16.00 -3.21 0.48
CA LYS A 138 16.05 -3.21 -0.99
C LYS A 138 14.97 -4.11 -1.60
N GLY A 139 14.16 -3.53 -2.46
CA GLY A 139 13.04 -4.19 -3.14
C GLY A 139 11.72 -4.17 -2.39
N ALA A 140 11.71 -3.83 -1.10
CA ALA A 140 10.48 -3.67 -0.34
C ALA A 140 9.70 -2.43 -0.80
N GLY A 141 8.39 -2.57 -0.93
CA GLY A 141 7.49 -1.44 -1.20
C GLY A 141 7.54 -0.42 -0.07
N VAL A 142 7.61 0.85 -0.43
CA VAL A 142 7.61 1.96 0.53
C VAL A 142 6.25 2.05 1.20
N THR A 143 6.23 2.15 2.53
CA THR A 143 5.07 2.63 3.29
C THR A 143 5.49 3.93 3.97
N GLY A 144 4.81 5.02 3.64
CA GLY A 144 5.16 6.33 4.14
C GLY A 144 5.26 7.40 3.07
N GLU A 145 5.82 8.53 3.46
CA GLU A 145 6.07 9.66 2.56
C GLU A 145 7.41 9.52 1.85
N LYS A 146 7.39 9.74 0.54
CA LYS A 146 8.59 9.80 -0.30
C LYS A 146 8.39 10.72 -1.50
N ASP A 147 9.32 11.64 -1.73
CA ASP A 147 9.26 12.63 -2.83
C ASP A 147 7.92 13.42 -2.79
N ASP A 148 7.50 13.88 -1.61
CA ASP A 148 6.24 14.61 -1.35
C ASP A 148 4.96 13.84 -1.75
N LYS A 149 5.03 12.51 -1.74
CA LYS A 149 3.92 11.60 -2.07
C LYS A 149 3.78 10.52 -1.02
N LEU A 150 2.56 10.03 -0.87
CA LEU A 150 2.23 8.99 0.10
C LEU A 150 2.13 7.62 -0.57
N TYR A 151 2.63 6.61 0.10
CA TYR A 151 2.66 5.24 -0.38
C TYR A 151 2.20 4.27 0.71
N GLN A 152 1.48 3.23 0.31
CA GLN A 152 1.20 2.05 1.13
C GLN A 152 1.74 0.81 0.44
N SER A 153 2.66 0.11 1.10
CA SER A 153 3.27 -1.13 0.57
C SER A 153 3.78 -1.02 -0.88
N GLY A 154 4.29 0.15 -1.22
CA GLY A 154 4.80 0.51 -2.53
C GLY A 154 3.81 1.25 -3.42
N MET A 155 2.51 1.05 -3.31
CA MET A 155 1.51 1.72 -4.15
C MET A 155 1.42 3.20 -3.83
N LEU A 156 1.48 4.03 -4.87
CA LEU A 156 1.24 5.47 -4.78
C LEU A 156 -0.24 5.73 -4.50
N LEU A 157 -0.52 6.42 -3.41
CA LEU A 157 -1.88 6.86 -3.07
C LEU A 157 -2.19 8.17 -3.82
N LYS A 158 -3.23 8.16 -4.62
CA LYS A 158 -3.65 9.30 -5.44
C LYS A 158 -5.15 9.26 -5.71
N ALA A 159 -5.72 10.41 -6.05
CA ALA A 159 -7.09 10.46 -6.54
C ALA A 159 -7.21 9.77 -7.91
N ASP A 160 -8.36 9.20 -8.18
CA ASP A 160 -8.69 8.61 -9.47
C ASP A 160 -8.87 9.69 -10.55
N SER A 161 -8.94 9.29 -11.80
CA SER A 161 -9.00 10.23 -12.93
C SER A 161 -10.26 11.09 -12.93
N ASP A 162 -11.33 10.56 -12.37
CA ASP A 162 -12.65 11.19 -12.33
C ASP A 162 -12.79 12.13 -11.14
N ASP A 163 -11.97 11.90 -10.09
CA ASP A 163 -11.91 12.70 -8.90
C ASP A 163 -10.77 13.69 -8.97
N LYS A 164 -10.93 14.79 -8.31
CA LYS A 164 -9.86 15.79 -8.24
C LYS A 164 -8.98 15.59 -7.02
N TYR A 165 -9.57 15.15 -5.96
CA TYR A 165 -8.92 14.91 -4.68
C TYR A 165 -9.46 13.64 -4.02
N VAL A 166 -8.58 12.98 -3.30
CA VAL A 166 -8.89 11.86 -2.40
C VAL A 166 -8.34 12.18 -1.02
N VAL A 167 -8.97 11.64 0.01
CA VAL A 167 -8.45 11.69 1.37
C VAL A 167 -7.61 10.46 1.64
N VAL A 168 -6.40 10.67 2.12
CA VAL A 168 -5.52 9.61 2.63
C VAL A 168 -5.44 9.71 4.14
N ASP A 169 -5.77 8.61 4.81
CA ASP A 169 -5.63 8.46 6.25
C ASP A 169 -4.27 7.84 6.58
N LYS A 170 -3.48 8.56 7.37
CA LYS A 170 -2.32 8.02 8.05
C LYS A 170 -2.73 7.57 9.44
N THR A 171 -2.84 6.28 9.63
CA THR A 171 -3.12 5.67 10.93
C THR A 171 -1.82 5.32 11.64
N THR A 172 -1.63 5.87 12.85
CA THR A 172 -0.52 5.50 13.72
C THR A 172 -1.04 4.69 14.88
N LYS A 173 -0.55 3.47 15.02
CA LYS A 173 -0.87 2.56 16.13
C LYS A 173 0.24 2.55 17.15
N TYR A 174 -0.16 2.48 18.41
CA TYR A 174 0.73 2.36 19.55
C TYR A 174 0.43 1.08 20.32
N THR A 175 1.45 0.56 20.95
CA THR A 175 1.34 -0.56 21.89
C THR A 175 1.97 -0.21 23.23
N THR A 176 1.82 -1.08 24.20
CA THR A 176 2.44 -0.92 25.52
C THR A 176 3.58 -1.93 25.65
N ASN A 177 4.79 -1.45 25.91
CA ASN A 177 5.94 -2.32 26.13
C ASN A 177 5.88 -3.00 27.50
N ALA A 178 6.84 -3.88 27.78
CA ALA A 178 6.91 -4.62 29.04
C ALA A 178 7.07 -3.72 30.30
N ALA A 179 7.52 -2.47 30.13
CA ALA A 179 7.64 -1.48 31.21
C ALA A 179 6.33 -0.68 31.42
N GLY A 180 5.29 -0.95 30.64
CA GLY A 180 4.02 -0.20 30.68
C GLY A 180 4.05 1.12 29.93
N GLU A 181 5.06 1.38 29.12
CA GLU A 181 5.21 2.62 28.35
C GLU A 181 4.56 2.50 26.98
N LYS A 182 3.90 3.59 26.54
CA LYS A 182 3.35 3.70 25.19
C LYS A 182 4.48 3.84 24.18
N VAL A 183 4.56 2.92 23.23
CA VAL A 183 5.54 2.90 22.16
C VAL A 183 4.85 2.79 20.81
N LEU A 184 5.50 3.30 19.76
CA LEU A 184 5.01 3.14 18.40
C LEU A 184 5.03 1.65 18.02
N ASP A 185 3.91 1.18 17.49
CA ASP A 185 3.79 -0.17 16.93
C ASP A 185 4.02 -0.12 15.42
N TYR A 186 3.07 0.45 14.66
CA TYR A 186 3.21 0.62 13.23
C TYR A 186 2.46 1.85 12.70
N VAL A 187 2.74 2.22 11.46
CA VAL A 187 2.05 3.28 10.73
C VAL A 187 1.58 2.72 9.39
N THR A 188 0.31 2.93 9.06
CA THR A 188 -0.27 2.59 7.77
C THR A 188 -0.84 3.83 7.09
N TYR A 189 -0.97 3.75 5.77
CA TYR A 189 -1.63 4.76 4.95
C TYR A 189 -2.72 4.09 4.14
N ASN A 190 -3.91 4.64 4.17
CA ASN A 190 -5.04 4.11 3.41
C ASN A 190 -5.69 5.22 2.57
N LYS A 191 -6.08 4.88 1.36
CA LYS A 191 -6.90 5.73 0.52
C LYS A 191 -8.34 5.53 0.97
N LEU A 192 -8.98 6.62 1.36
CA LEU A 192 -10.39 6.64 1.71
C LEU A 192 -11.22 7.06 0.49
N ASP A 193 -12.48 7.41 0.73
CA ASP A 193 -13.37 7.94 -0.29
C ASP A 193 -12.81 9.22 -0.94
N ASP A 194 -13.38 9.64 -2.06
CA ASP A 194 -13.11 10.97 -2.58
C ASP A 194 -13.37 12.03 -1.50
N ALA A 195 -12.74 13.21 -1.65
CA ALA A 195 -12.76 14.19 -0.59
C ALA A 195 -14.17 14.65 -0.23
N LYS A 196 -15.07 14.72 -1.20
CA LYS A 196 -16.45 15.14 -0.99
C LYS A 196 -17.25 14.09 -0.23
N GLU A 197 -17.13 12.81 -0.64
CA GLU A 197 -17.82 11.70 0.03
C GLU A 197 -17.34 11.53 1.46
N PHE A 198 -16.01 11.59 1.68
CA PHE A 198 -15.44 11.52 3.02
C PHE A 198 -15.96 12.63 3.93
N MET A 199 -15.99 13.88 3.45
CA MET A 199 -16.42 15.03 4.24
C MET A 199 -17.94 15.10 4.43
N ALA A 200 -18.72 14.44 3.58
CA ALA A 200 -20.17 14.37 3.68
C ALA A 200 -20.68 13.39 4.74
N GLN A 201 -19.80 12.57 5.32
CA GLN A 201 -20.15 11.70 6.45
C GLN A 201 -20.50 12.56 7.67
N ASP A 202 -21.66 12.35 8.26
CA ASP A 202 -22.22 13.21 9.33
C ASP A 202 -21.23 13.43 10.49
N ASP A 203 -20.57 12.38 10.94
CA ASP A 203 -19.62 12.44 12.04
C ASP A 203 -18.28 13.09 11.68
N VAL A 204 -17.88 13.05 10.42
CA VAL A 204 -16.71 13.78 9.92
C VAL A 204 -17.00 15.28 9.84
N LEU A 205 -18.16 15.67 9.35
CA LEU A 205 -18.59 17.08 9.28
C LEU A 205 -18.63 17.74 10.65
N GLU A 206 -19.18 17.08 11.66
CA GLU A 206 -19.20 17.59 13.03
C GLU A 206 -17.79 17.90 13.56
N SER A 207 -16.81 17.10 13.17
CA SER A 207 -15.42 17.23 13.64
C SER A 207 -14.60 18.22 12.84
N ASN A 208 -14.91 18.41 11.55
CA ASN A 208 -14.03 19.09 10.60
C ASN A 208 -14.59 20.40 10.03
N THR A 209 -15.85 20.70 10.23
CA THR A 209 -16.40 21.98 9.77
C THR A 209 -16.08 23.08 10.77
N ALA A 210 -15.08 23.89 10.48
CA ALA A 210 -14.69 25.02 11.30
C ALA A 210 -15.55 26.23 10.97
N VAL A 211 -16.70 26.36 11.62
CA VAL A 211 -17.47 27.59 11.64
C VAL A 211 -17.04 28.40 12.85
N ASP A 212 -16.59 29.63 12.64
CA ASP A 212 -16.22 30.52 13.76
C ASP A 212 -17.45 31.07 14.48
N ALA A 213 -17.22 31.82 15.59
CA ALA A 213 -18.28 32.37 16.40
C ALA A 213 -19.19 33.38 15.64
N ASP A 214 -18.73 33.90 14.50
CA ASP A 214 -19.48 34.81 13.63
C ASP A 214 -20.22 34.06 12.51
N GLY A 215 -20.24 32.72 12.52
CA GLY A 215 -20.87 31.90 11.50
C GLY A 215 -20.12 31.89 10.17
N LYS A 216 -18.80 32.11 10.20
CA LYS A 216 -17.96 32.15 9.01
C LYS A 216 -17.06 30.95 8.92
N ILE A 217 -16.84 30.47 7.70
CA ILE A 217 -15.89 29.41 7.35
C ILE A 217 -14.61 30.07 6.83
N ASP A 218 -13.47 29.67 7.38
CA ASP A 218 -12.15 30.08 6.92
C ASP A 218 -11.71 29.23 5.71
N LEU A 219 -11.70 29.84 4.55
CA LEU A 219 -11.27 29.22 3.30
C LEU A 219 -9.74 29.37 3.06
N GLY A 220 -8.99 29.75 4.09
CA GLY A 220 -7.55 30.00 3.97
C GLY A 220 -7.21 31.41 3.48
N ASN A 221 -5.94 31.82 3.67
CA ASN A 221 -5.41 33.12 3.23
C ASN A 221 -6.25 34.34 3.69
N ASN A 222 -6.77 34.33 4.93
CA ASN A 222 -7.68 35.34 5.49
C ASN A 222 -8.98 35.50 4.71
N ASN A 223 -9.39 34.52 3.95
CA ASN A 223 -10.65 34.57 3.22
C ASN A 223 -11.74 33.85 4.00
N LYS A 224 -12.45 34.61 4.81
CA LYS A 224 -13.59 34.10 5.56
C LYS A 224 -14.88 34.44 4.84
N LYS A 225 -15.77 33.48 4.68
CA LYS A 225 -17.12 33.69 4.16
C LYS A 225 -18.15 33.14 5.12
N LYS A 226 -19.33 33.75 5.09
CA LYS A 226 -20.44 33.20 5.86
C LYS A 226 -20.82 31.84 5.37
N ALA A 227 -21.15 30.93 6.26
CA ALA A 227 -21.57 29.58 5.92
C ALA A 227 -22.76 29.54 4.95
N GLU A 228 -23.69 30.51 5.11
CA GLU A 228 -24.88 30.71 4.25
C GLU A 228 -24.55 31.11 2.80
N ASP A 229 -23.34 31.67 2.56
CA ASP A 229 -22.89 32.12 1.24
C ASP A 229 -22.11 31.05 0.49
N ILE A 230 -21.90 29.85 1.08
CA ILE A 230 -21.15 28.76 0.54
C ILE A 230 -22.05 27.54 0.55
N SER A 231 -22.36 27.02 -0.63
CA SER A 231 -23.20 25.84 -0.74
C SER A 231 -22.56 24.61 -0.10
N GLU A 232 -21.25 24.47 -0.24
CA GLU A 232 -20.48 23.39 0.36
C GLU A 232 -19.04 23.83 0.62
N ALA A 233 -18.54 23.65 1.86
CA ALA A 233 -17.16 23.90 2.23
C ALA A 233 -16.69 22.84 3.21
N TYR A 234 -15.53 22.28 2.92
CA TYR A 234 -14.93 21.20 3.68
C TYR A 234 -13.56 21.61 4.22
N THR A 235 -13.23 21.13 5.42
CA THR A 235 -11.93 21.34 6.03
C THR A 235 -11.28 20.00 6.30
N ILE A 236 -10.16 19.73 5.63
CA ILE A 236 -9.33 18.53 5.82
C ILE A 236 -8.05 18.93 6.59
N GLY A 237 -7.44 17.97 7.27
CA GLY A 237 -6.23 18.16 8.07
C GLY A 237 -6.55 18.25 9.56
N TYR A 238 -7.71 17.85 9.96
CA TYR A 238 -8.06 17.74 11.37
C TYR A 238 -7.51 16.44 11.94
N LYS A 239 -6.57 16.58 12.87
CA LYS A 239 -5.84 15.47 13.47
C LYS A 239 -6.63 14.81 14.53
N ALA A 240 -7.77 14.67 14.70
CA ALA A 240 -8.39 14.08 15.88
C ALA A 240 -9.56 13.16 15.58
N TYR A 241 -10.13 13.26 14.38
CA TYR A 241 -11.25 12.42 14.01
C TYR A 241 -10.89 10.94 14.11
N GLY A 242 -11.63 10.17 14.88
CA GLY A 242 -11.38 8.76 15.14
C GLY A 242 -10.14 8.45 16.01
N SER A 243 -9.39 9.46 16.45
CA SER A 243 -8.21 9.25 17.28
C SER A 243 -8.55 8.83 18.71
N SER A 244 -7.69 7.99 19.28
CA SER A 244 -7.72 7.55 20.67
C SER A 244 -6.30 7.60 21.26
N ASP A 245 -6.15 7.21 22.54
CA ASP A 245 -4.82 7.14 23.16
C ASP A 245 -3.86 6.18 22.47
N MET A 246 -4.37 5.12 21.85
CA MET A 246 -3.56 4.06 21.22
C MET A 246 -3.61 4.09 19.70
N THR A 247 -4.45 4.95 19.10
CA THR A 247 -4.58 5.08 17.65
C THR A 247 -4.78 6.54 17.31
N THR A 248 -3.94 7.07 16.43
CA THR A 248 -4.11 8.44 15.93
C THR A 248 -4.25 8.44 14.42
N HIS A 249 -5.07 9.36 13.92
CA HIS A 249 -5.32 9.57 12.52
C HIS A 249 -4.85 10.96 12.09
N GLU A 250 -4.22 11.02 10.93
CA GLU A 250 -3.89 12.26 10.22
C GLU A 250 -4.41 12.14 8.80
N TYR A 251 -5.23 13.08 8.37
CA TYR A 251 -5.86 13.07 7.05
C TYR A 251 -5.15 14.03 6.11
N PHE A 252 -4.89 13.57 4.89
CA PHE A 252 -4.23 14.32 3.85
C PHE A 252 -5.12 14.43 2.62
N LEU A 253 -5.21 15.62 2.05
CA LEU A 253 -5.82 15.83 0.75
C LEU A 253 -4.78 15.58 -0.34
N VAL A 254 -5.08 14.66 -1.25
CA VAL A 254 -4.15 14.22 -2.30
C VAL A 254 -4.80 14.35 -3.67
N ASN A 255 -4.09 14.87 -4.64
CA ASN A 255 -4.60 15.05 -6.00
C ASN A 255 -4.32 13.83 -6.91
N THR A 256 -4.77 13.90 -8.16
CA THR A 256 -4.59 12.85 -9.18
C THR A 256 -3.13 12.53 -9.54
N SER A 257 -2.18 13.41 -9.22
CA SER A 257 -0.74 13.14 -9.39
C SER A 257 -0.09 12.51 -8.15
N GLY A 258 -0.86 12.30 -7.08
CA GLY A 258 -0.37 11.82 -5.79
C GLY A 258 0.31 12.90 -4.94
N LYS A 259 0.17 14.18 -5.32
CA LYS A 259 0.73 15.28 -4.55
C LYS A 259 -0.16 15.61 -3.36
N VAL A 260 0.43 15.66 -2.16
CA VAL A 260 -0.23 16.17 -0.98
C VAL A 260 -0.46 17.68 -1.12
N ILE A 261 -1.67 18.11 -0.84
CA ILE A 261 -2.06 19.53 -0.83
C ILE A 261 -1.78 20.07 0.56
N ASP A 262 -0.69 20.77 0.72
CA ASP A 262 -0.17 21.30 1.98
C ASP A 262 -0.44 22.78 2.19
N ASN A 263 -0.97 23.48 1.19
CA ASN A 263 -1.27 24.89 1.28
C ASN A 263 -2.70 25.12 1.73
N ARG A 264 -2.90 26.14 2.58
CA ARG A 264 -4.20 26.64 2.98
C ARG A 264 -4.84 27.47 1.86
N GLY A 265 -4.77 26.94 0.63
CA GLY A 265 -5.36 27.58 -0.53
C GLY A 265 -6.81 27.14 -0.71
N LYS A 266 -7.48 27.83 -1.63
CA LYS A 266 -8.77 27.37 -2.12
C LYS A 266 -8.52 26.20 -3.08
N ASN A 267 -8.58 25.01 -2.57
CA ASN A 267 -8.58 23.82 -3.39
C ASN A 267 -10.00 23.59 -3.87
N LYS A 268 -10.30 24.09 -5.06
CA LYS A 268 -11.65 24.11 -5.62
C LYS A 268 -11.89 22.93 -6.53
N ASP A 269 -13.02 22.26 -6.29
CA ASP A 269 -13.57 21.26 -7.17
C ASP A 269 -15.04 21.58 -7.47
N GLY A 270 -15.36 21.91 -8.71
CA GLY A 270 -16.68 22.43 -9.08
C GLY A 270 -17.04 23.66 -8.25
N SER A 271 -18.08 23.56 -7.43
CA SER A 271 -18.52 24.57 -6.45
C SER A 271 -17.89 24.39 -5.06
N ASP A 272 -17.25 23.27 -4.81
CA ASP A 272 -16.77 22.85 -3.50
C ASP A 272 -15.35 23.34 -3.22
N TYR A 273 -15.02 23.47 -1.94
CA TYR A 273 -13.71 23.96 -1.48
C TYR A 273 -13.21 23.03 -0.36
N TYR A 274 -11.93 22.68 -0.44
CA TYR A 274 -11.26 21.80 0.51
C TYR A 274 -10.09 22.50 1.19
#